data_fae89c1007f4f4b6af471f1230567672
#
_entry.id   fae89c1007f4f4b6af471f1230567672
#
_cell.length_a   1.000
_cell.length_b   1.000
_cell.length_c   1.000
_cell.angle_alpha   90.00
_cell.angle_beta   90.00
_cell.angle_gamma   90.00
#
_symmetry.space_group_name_H-M   'P 1'
#
loop_
_entity.id
_entity.type
_entity.pdbx_description
1 polymer ?
#
loop_
_entity_poly.entity_id
_entity_poly.type
_entity_poly.pdbx_seq_one_letter_code
_entity_poly.pdbx_strand_id
1 'polypeptide(L)'
;MLQLVEFRDWHPELIDSVDWYFMPVANPDGYEYSHSTDRLWRKTRSGAKADQRWGKKKCYGVDPNRNWDFHWGEGSTSSSDPCTDDYRGPWAFSEPETKAIADFILTRKDQIKIYLTLHSYSQMWLVPWGYKNEKPKDYYNMYVLAEKGVEALQAVRGTDYLLGTAAELLYTSSGMVSNGSVNLTCKLRCTSHI
;
A
#
# COMPACT_ATOMS: atom_id res chain seq x y z
N MET A 1 13.40 6.59 -9.17
CA MET A 1 14.74 6.37 -8.59
C MET A 1 15.84 6.82 -9.54
N LEU A 2 15.94 6.28 -10.74
CA LEU A 2 16.98 6.64 -11.72
C LEU A 2 17.06 8.16 -11.94
N GLN A 3 15.95 8.81 -12.18
CA GLN A 3 15.89 10.26 -12.38
C GLN A 3 16.43 11.07 -11.19
N LEU A 4 16.21 10.66 -9.95
CA LEU A 4 16.78 11.35 -8.79
C LEU A 4 18.31 11.33 -8.78
N VAL A 5 18.91 10.26 -9.30
CA VAL A 5 20.37 10.13 -9.39
C VAL A 5 20.92 10.86 -10.61
N GLU A 6 20.30 10.67 -11.78
CA GLU A 6 20.76 11.23 -13.05
C GLU A 6 20.59 12.76 -13.14
N PHE A 7 19.54 13.30 -12.51
CA PHE A 7 19.22 14.73 -12.53
C PHE A 7 19.50 15.43 -11.20
N ARG A 8 20.40 14.88 -10.37
CA ARG A 8 20.78 15.47 -9.09
C ARG A 8 21.16 16.94 -9.20
N ASP A 9 21.96 17.28 -10.20
CA ASP A 9 22.47 18.65 -10.38
C ASP A 9 21.37 19.66 -10.72
N TRP A 10 20.20 19.18 -11.20
CA TRP A 10 19.05 20.02 -11.52
C TRP A 10 18.11 20.18 -10.32
N HIS A 11 18.15 19.24 -9.39
CA HIS A 11 17.28 19.18 -8.21
C HIS A 11 18.07 18.74 -6.96
N PRO A 12 19.14 19.49 -6.59
CA PRO A 12 19.96 19.11 -5.43
C PRO A 12 19.16 19.08 -4.13
N GLU A 13 18.13 19.91 -4.00
CA GLU A 13 17.25 19.97 -2.84
C GLU A 13 16.52 18.65 -2.56
N LEU A 14 16.29 17.82 -3.56
CA LEU A 14 15.64 16.51 -3.43
C LEU A 14 16.59 15.41 -2.92
N ILE A 15 17.89 15.63 -3.03
CA ILE A 15 18.92 14.64 -2.70
C ILE A 15 19.75 15.07 -1.48
N ASP A 16 20.15 16.34 -1.42
CA ASP A 16 21.13 16.78 -0.44
C ASP A 16 20.51 17.01 0.95
N SER A 17 19.18 17.11 1.04
CA SER A 17 18.48 17.40 2.30
C SER A 17 17.64 16.25 2.85
N VAL A 18 17.46 15.15 2.11
CA VAL A 18 16.62 14.02 2.51
C VAL A 18 17.21 12.68 2.10
N ASP A 19 16.98 11.67 2.94
CA ASP A 19 17.27 10.28 2.61
C ASP A 19 16.07 9.62 1.93
N TRP A 20 16.32 8.90 0.85
CA TRP A 20 15.31 8.16 0.13
C TRP A 20 15.44 6.66 0.36
N TYR A 21 14.37 6.03 0.79
CA TYR A 21 14.27 4.58 0.94
C TYR A 21 13.36 4.01 -0.13
N PHE A 22 13.84 3.09 -0.94
CA PHE A 22 13.08 2.46 -2.00
C PHE A 22 12.93 0.96 -1.75
N MET A 23 11.70 0.47 -1.82
CA MET A 23 11.38 -0.96 -1.85
C MET A 23 10.65 -1.24 -3.16
N PRO A 24 11.36 -1.67 -4.21
CA PRO A 24 10.76 -1.84 -5.54
C PRO A 24 9.70 -2.93 -5.60
N VAL A 25 9.87 -4.01 -4.82
CA VAL A 25 8.96 -5.16 -4.79
C VAL A 25 8.66 -5.53 -3.34
N ALA A 26 7.44 -5.23 -2.89
CA ALA A 26 6.99 -5.51 -1.53
C ALA A 26 6.47 -6.95 -1.34
N ASN A 27 6.15 -7.66 -2.43
CA ASN A 27 5.64 -9.03 -2.44
C ASN A 27 6.37 -9.82 -3.54
N PRO A 28 7.64 -10.23 -3.32
CA PRO A 28 8.45 -10.86 -4.36
C PRO A 28 7.89 -12.20 -4.82
N ASP A 29 7.39 -13.03 -3.92
CA ASP A 29 6.84 -14.34 -4.26
C ASP A 29 5.53 -14.22 -5.06
N GLY A 30 4.66 -13.29 -4.70
CA GLY A 30 3.46 -13.01 -5.47
C GLY A 30 3.78 -12.40 -6.83
N TYR A 31 4.79 -11.55 -6.91
CA TYR A 31 5.28 -10.98 -8.16
C TYR A 31 5.78 -12.07 -9.11
N GLU A 32 6.68 -12.94 -8.66
CA GLU A 32 7.17 -14.08 -9.44
C GLU A 32 6.03 -14.99 -9.90
N TYR A 33 5.09 -15.30 -8.99
CA TYR A 33 3.95 -16.13 -9.32
C TYR A 33 3.04 -15.49 -10.37
N SER A 34 2.91 -14.17 -10.37
CA SER A 34 2.12 -13.43 -11.36
C SER A 34 2.74 -13.47 -12.76
N HIS A 35 4.05 -13.69 -12.88
CA HIS A 35 4.74 -13.83 -14.15
C HIS A 35 4.79 -15.27 -14.66
N SER A 36 4.83 -16.23 -13.75
CA SER A 36 5.04 -17.64 -14.10
C SER A 36 3.76 -18.47 -14.21
N THR A 37 2.68 -18.08 -13.47
CA THR A 37 1.52 -18.97 -13.31
C THR A 37 0.16 -18.26 -13.41
N ASP A 38 -0.08 -17.23 -12.62
CA ASP A 38 -1.36 -16.51 -12.58
C ASP A 38 -1.13 -15.01 -12.65
N ARG A 39 -1.33 -14.42 -13.83
CA ARG A 39 -1.08 -13.00 -14.12
C ARG A 39 -1.80 -12.03 -13.18
N LEU A 40 -2.94 -12.43 -12.66
CA LEU A 40 -3.76 -11.59 -11.77
C LEU A 40 -3.57 -11.91 -10.29
N TRP A 41 -2.57 -12.73 -9.94
CA TRP A 41 -2.29 -13.06 -8.56
C TRP A 41 -2.02 -11.83 -7.70
N ARG A 42 -2.70 -11.74 -6.55
CA ARG A 42 -2.63 -10.59 -5.64
C ARG A 42 -1.86 -10.88 -4.36
N LYS A 43 -2.07 -12.06 -3.75
CA LYS A 43 -1.62 -12.42 -2.40
C LYS A 43 -0.13 -12.75 -2.35
N THR A 44 0.42 -12.90 -1.15
CA THR A 44 1.70 -13.59 -0.93
C THR A 44 1.61 -15.04 -1.41
N ARG A 45 2.71 -15.80 -1.27
CA ARG A 45 2.71 -17.24 -1.55
C ARG A 45 2.93 -18.08 -0.31
N SER A 46 2.67 -17.52 0.89
CA SER A 46 2.77 -18.25 2.15
C SER A 46 1.89 -19.51 2.16
N GLY A 47 2.25 -20.47 3.01
CA GLY A 47 1.81 -21.86 3.02
C GLY A 47 0.32 -22.12 2.84
N ALA A 48 0.01 -23.25 2.24
CA ALA A 48 -1.36 -23.68 1.99
C ALA A 48 -2.20 -23.74 3.26
N LYS A 49 -3.35 -23.07 3.22
CA LYS A 49 -4.40 -23.23 4.24
C LYS A 49 -5.50 -24.12 3.70
N ALA A 50 -6.02 -25.03 4.52
CA ALA A 50 -7.19 -25.79 4.17
C ALA A 50 -8.43 -24.87 4.28
N ASP A 51 -9.29 -24.91 3.28
CA ASP A 51 -10.63 -24.33 3.42
C ASP A 51 -11.42 -25.19 4.40
N GLN A 52 -11.70 -24.64 5.57
CA GLN A 52 -12.44 -25.36 6.61
C GLN A 52 -13.90 -25.64 6.22
N ARG A 53 -14.48 -24.89 5.29
CA ARG A 53 -15.87 -25.06 4.86
C ARG A 53 -16.06 -26.26 3.91
N TRP A 54 -15.06 -26.59 3.10
CA TRP A 54 -15.16 -27.59 2.03
C TRP A 54 -14.16 -28.72 2.14
N GLY A 55 -13.28 -28.71 3.13
CA GLY A 55 -12.42 -29.82 3.57
C GLY A 55 -11.30 -30.27 2.62
N LYS A 56 -11.16 -29.70 1.42
CA LYS A 56 -10.24 -30.21 0.41
C LYS A 56 -9.46 -29.19 -0.41
N LYS A 57 -9.92 -27.94 -0.52
CA LYS A 57 -9.24 -26.93 -1.33
C LYS A 57 -8.08 -26.31 -0.55
N LYS A 58 -6.89 -26.40 -1.07
CA LYS A 58 -5.71 -25.71 -0.53
C LYS A 58 -5.65 -24.31 -1.12
N CYS A 59 -5.71 -23.29 -0.28
CA CYS A 59 -5.57 -21.91 -0.68
C CYS A 59 -4.28 -21.34 -0.13
N TYR A 60 -3.60 -20.51 -0.92
CA TYR A 60 -2.29 -19.96 -0.60
C TYR A 60 -2.34 -18.46 -0.40
N GLY A 61 -1.41 -17.98 0.40
CA GLY A 61 -1.11 -16.57 0.54
C GLY A 61 -2.13 -15.76 1.33
N VAL A 62 -1.69 -14.57 1.67
CA VAL A 62 -2.42 -13.54 2.41
C VAL A 62 -2.36 -12.25 1.60
N ASP A 63 -3.40 -11.43 1.63
CA ASP A 63 -3.36 -10.09 1.05
C ASP A 63 -2.42 -9.20 1.91
N PRO A 64 -1.24 -8.81 1.39
CA PRO A 64 -0.32 -8.01 2.19
C PRO A 64 -0.88 -6.64 2.54
N ASN A 65 -1.90 -6.15 1.82
CA ASN A 65 -2.59 -4.91 2.13
C ASN A 65 -3.86 -5.11 2.98
N ARG A 66 -3.95 -6.23 3.71
CA ARG A 66 -4.94 -6.54 4.76
C ARG A 66 -4.26 -7.06 6.03
N ASN A 67 -2.93 -7.20 6.01
CA ASN A 67 -2.17 -7.90 7.04
C ASN A 67 -1.45 -6.96 8.04
N TRP A 68 -1.71 -5.66 7.97
CA TRP A 68 -1.15 -4.66 8.89
C TRP A 68 -1.97 -4.62 10.20
N ASP A 69 -1.31 -4.30 11.32
CA ASP A 69 -1.89 -4.35 12.66
C ASP A 69 -2.99 -3.30 12.90
N PHE A 70 -2.88 -2.14 12.28
CA PHE A 70 -3.81 -1.03 12.50
C PHE A 70 -5.24 -1.39 12.10
N HIS A 71 -6.13 -1.53 13.10
CA HIS A 71 -7.51 -1.98 12.93
C HIS A 71 -7.66 -3.33 12.21
N TRP A 72 -6.68 -4.22 12.38
CA TRP A 72 -6.68 -5.52 11.72
C TRP A 72 -7.92 -6.34 12.09
N GLY A 73 -8.63 -6.80 11.07
CA GLY A 73 -9.80 -7.66 11.23
C GLY A 73 -11.03 -6.98 11.79
N GLU A 74 -11.02 -5.67 11.99
CA GLU A 74 -12.20 -4.94 12.43
C GLU A 74 -13.26 -4.86 11.34
N GLY A 75 -14.53 -5.07 11.75
CA GLY A 75 -15.67 -5.09 10.85
C GLY A 75 -15.60 -6.20 9.79
N SER A 76 -16.37 -6.04 8.72
CA SER A 76 -16.41 -6.96 7.55
C SER A 76 -15.54 -6.47 6.40
N THR A 77 -14.50 -5.70 6.67
CA THR A 77 -13.71 -4.96 5.69
C THR A 77 -12.51 -5.74 5.12
N SER A 78 -12.31 -6.96 5.60
CA SER A 78 -11.32 -7.93 5.10
C SER A 78 -11.80 -9.35 5.39
N SER A 79 -11.42 -10.31 4.56
CA SER A 79 -11.88 -11.68 4.69
C SER A 79 -11.07 -12.48 5.72
N SER A 80 -11.76 -13.36 6.45
CA SER A 80 -11.14 -14.44 7.24
C SER A 80 -11.01 -15.76 6.47
N ASP A 81 -11.51 -15.81 5.23
CA ASP A 81 -11.46 -16.98 4.37
C ASP A 81 -10.14 -17.02 3.60
N PRO A 82 -9.29 -18.05 3.79
CA PRO A 82 -8.03 -18.18 3.09
C PRO A 82 -8.11 -18.23 1.57
N CYS A 83 -9.30 -18.52 1.04
CA CYS A 83 -9.53 -18.69 -0.39
C CYS A 83 -9.95 -17.42 -1.12
N THR A 84 -10.15 -16.31 -0.41
CA THR A 84 -10.46 -15.02 -1.04
C THR A 84 -9.20 -14.20 -1.28
N ASP A 85 -9.26 -13.27 -2.22
CA ASP A 85 -8.14 -12.40 -2.59
C ASP A 85 -7.82 -11.34 -1.53
N ASP A 86 -8.77 -11.03 -0.67
CA ASP A 86 -8.67 -10.07 0.44
C ASP A 86 -8.45 -10.75 1.80
N TYR A 87 -7.98 -11.99 1.83
CA TYR A 87 -7.69 -12.71 3.07
C TYR A 87 -6.63 -11.99 3.90
N ARG A 88 -7.01 -11.62 5.14
CA ARG A 88 -6.17 -10.81 6.05
C ARG A 88 -5.04 -11.55 6.76
N GLY A 89 -4.96 -12.87 6.59
CA GLY A 89 -4.06 -13.72 7.35
C GLY A 89 -4.64 -14.20 8.68
N PRO A 90 -3.94 -15.11 9.38
CA PRO A 90 -4.37 -15.67 10.67
C PRO A 90 -4.21 -14.69 11.84
N TRP A 91 -3.31 -13.72 11.73
CA TRP A 91 -3.05 -12.61 12.68
C TRP A 91 -2.39 -11.45 11.93
N ALA A 92 -2.41 -10.27 12.56
CA ALA A 92 -1.69 -9.12 12.04
C ALA A 92 -0.19 -9.42 11.90
N PHE A 93 0.41 -8.97 10.80
CA PHE A 93 1.80 -9.24 10.47
C PHE A 93 2.16 -10.75 10.46
N SER A 94 1.23 -11.58 10.01
CA SER A 94 1.51 -13.00 9.76
C SER A 94 2.51 -13.22 8.61
N GLU A 95 2.61 -12.26 7.73
CA GLU A 95 3.50 -12.32 6.57
C GLU A 95 4.83 -11.62 6.88
N PRO A 96 5.97 -12.26 6.59
CA PRO A 96 7.29 -11.69 6.86
C PRO A 96 7.53 -10.38 6.11
N GLU A 97 6.95 -10.22 4.93
CA GLU A 97 7.06 -9.02 4.10
C GLU A 97 6.45 -7.81 4.80
N THR A 98 5.21 -7.93 5.27
CA THR A 98 4.52 -6.83 5.96
C THR A 98 5.18 -6.53 7.30
N LYS A 99 5.62 -7.56 8.01
CA LYS A 99 6.35 -7.42 9.28
C LYS A 99 7.68 -6.68 9.09
N ALA A 100 8.47 -7.07 8.10
CA ALA A 100 9.76 -6.45 7.82
C ALA A 100 9.62 -4.96 7.44
N ILE A 101 8.63 -4.62 6.62
CA ILE A 101 8.35 -3.23 6.26
C ILE A 101 7.93 -2.43 7.49
N ALA A 102 7.02 -2.98 8.31
CA ALA A 102 6.55 -2.32 9.53
C ALA A 102 7.70 -2.08 10.52
N ASP A 103 8.55 -3.07 10.76
CA ASP A 103 9.71 -2.95 11.64
C ASP A 103 10.70 -1.89 11.14
N PHE A 104 10.95 -1.86 9.83
CA PHE A 104 11.79 -0.82 9.21
C PHE A 104 11.23 0.58 9.46
N ILE A 105 9.92 0.77 9.22
CA ILE A 105 9.24 2.05 9.43
C ILE A 105 9.28 2.44 10.91
N LEU A 106 8.94 1.52 11.80
CA LEU A 106 8.89 1.78 13.24
C LEU A 106 10.24 2.17 13.83
N THR A 107 11.33 1.54 13.36
CA THR A 107 12.69 1.91 13.82
C THR A 107 13.14 3.30 13.34
N ARG A 108 12.45 3.89 12.37
CA ARG A 108 12.77 5.19 11.76
C ARG A 108 11.60 6.18 11.81
N LYS A 109 10.60 5.93 12.64
CA LYS A 109 9.37 6.73 12.70
C LYS A 109 9.58 8.23 12.88
N ASP A 110 10.63 8.61 13.61
CA ASP A 110 10.94 10.03 13.88
C ASP A 110 11.70 10.69 12.71
N GLN A 111 12.28 9.91 11.83
CA GLN A 111 13.03 10.36 10.64
C GLN A 111 12.16 10.40 9.39
N ILE A 112 11.27 9.41 9.21
CA ILE A 112 10.40 9.32 8.04
C ILE A 112 9.39 10.46 8.06
N LYS A 113 9.42 11.31 7.04
CA LYS A 113 8.49 12.45 6.88
C LYS A 113 7.34 12.10 5.95
N ILE A 114 7.60 11.31 4.92
CA ILE A 114 6.61 10.91 3.92
C ILE A 114 6.77 9.41 3.66
N TYR A 115 5.65 8.71 3.59
CA TYR A 115 5.59 7.32 3.17
C TYR A 115 4.63 7.20 1.99
N LEU A 116 5.13 6.69 0.86
CA LEU A 116 4.34 6.47 -0.34
C LEU A 116 4.28 4.97 -0.65
N THR A 117 3.09 4.47 -0.96
CA THR A 117 2.89 3.11 -1.43
C THR A 117 2.19 3.12 -2.78
N LEU A 118 2.74 2.37 -3.74
CA LEU A 118 2.23 2.30 -5.10
C LEU A 118 1.40 1.04 -5.27
N HIS A 119 0.22 1.19 -5.87
CA HIS A 119 -0.69 0.09 -6.15
C HIS A 119 -1.17 0.12 -7.61
N SER A 120 -1.50 -1.01 -8.17
CA SER A 120 -2.30 -1.15 -9.37
C SER A 120 -3.76 -1.46 -8.93
N TYR A 121 -4.72 -1.05 -9.65
CA TYR A 121 -4.77 -0.10 -10.75
C TYR A 121 -5.79 0.99 -10.39
N SER A 122 -5.65 2.17 -10.88
CA SER A 122 -6.58 3.33 -10.91
C SER A 122 -5.77 4.62 -10.84
N GLN A 123 -6.35 5.70 -11.32
CA GLN A 123 -5.78 7.04 -11.23
C GLN A 123 -6.30 7.70 -9.96
N MET A 124 -5.72 7.33 -8.82
CA MET A 124 -6.15 7.83 -7.51
C MET A 124 -4.95 8.14 -6.63
N TRP A 125 -5.03 9.27 -5.94
CA TRP A 125 -4.16 9.61 -4.83
C TRP A 125 -4.95 9.52 -3.54
N LEU A 126 -4.63 8.54 -2.71
CA LEU A 126 -5.40 8.20 -1.53
C LEU A 126 -4.67 8.64 -0.26
N VAL A 127 -5.40 9.32 0.62
CA VAL A 127 -4.94 9.68 1.97
C VAL A 127 -5.72 8.87 3.02
N PRO A 128 -5.24 8.77 4.28
CA PRO A 128 -6.00 8.16 5.36
C PRO A 128 -7.33 8.90 5.65
N TRP A 129 -8.34 8.22 6.21
CA TRP A 129 -8.33 6.81 6.59
C TRP A 129 -8.94 5.91 5.51
N GLY A 130 -8.62 4.62 5.56
CA GLY A 130 -9.29 3.59 4.75
C GLY A 130 -10.24 2.71 5.57
N TYR A 131 -10.07 2.63 6.91
CA TYR A 131 -10.89 1.73 7.74
C TYR A 131 -12.24 2.33 8.17
N LYS A 132 -12.38 3.64 8.12
CA LYS A 132 -13.63 4.36 8.41
C LYS A 132 -13.77 5.61 7.54
N ASN A 133 -15.02 6.05 7.36
CA ASN A 133 -15.33 7.28 6.61
C ASN A 133 -15.26 8.51 7.54
N GLU A 134 -14.09 8.73 8.10
CA GLU A 134 -13.76 9.90 8.92
C GLU A 134 -12.38 10.41 8.52
N LYS A 135 -12.15 11.71 8.71
CA LYS A 135 -10.88 12.37 8.40
C LYS A 135 -9.96 12.37 9.63
N PRO A 136 -8.66 12.05 9.49
CA PRO A 136 -7.70 12.22 10.57
C PRO A 136 -7.50 13.71 10.91
N LYS A 137 -6.93 13.97 12.09
CA LYS A 137 -6.71 15.35 12.57
C LYS A 137 -5.83 16.20 11.64
N ASP A 138 -4.88 15.55 10.98
CA ASP A 138 -3.91 16.17 10.06
C ASP A 138 -4.31 16.03 8.57
N TYR A 139 -5.57 15.65 8.32
CA TYR A 139 -6.11 15.43 6.97
C TYR A 139 -5.79 16.58 6.01
N TYR A 140 -6.01 17.82 6.46
CA TYR A 140 -5.80 18.98 5.61
C TYR A 140 -4.36 19.11 5.13
N ASN A 141 -3.39 18.87 5.99
CA ASN A 141 -1.97 18.94 5.63
C ASN A 141 -1.60 17.84 4.61
N MET A 142 -2.12 16.64 4.81
CA MET A 142 -1.93 15.52 3.87
C MET A 142 -2.59 15.80 2.53
N TYR A 143 -3.81 16.35 2.56
CA TYR A 143 -4.57 16.67 1.36
C TYR A 143 -3.86 17.71 0.49
N VAL A 144 -3.44 18.82 1.07
CA VAL A 144 -2.71 19.90 0.36
C VAL A 144 -1.39 19.39 -0.25
N LEU A 145 -0.67 18.53 0.47
CA LEU A 145 0.55 17.94 -0.09
C LEU A 145 0.23 16.98 -1.23
N ALA A 146 -0.80 16.14 -1.09
CA ALA A 146 -1.24 15.23 -2.12
C ALA A 146 -1.76 15.95 -3.37
N GLU A 147 -2.47 17.07 -3.18
CA GLU A 147 -2.96 17.94 -4.27
C GLU A 147 -1.79 18.46 -5.13
N LYS A 148 -0.72 18.97 -4.50
CA LYS A 148 0.50 19.34 -5.23
C LYS A 148 1.13 18.19 -5.99
N GLY A 149 1.09 16.98 -5.41
CA GLY A 149 1.56 15.78 -6.09
C GLY A 149 0.71 15.41 -7.31
N VAL A 150 -0.62 15.54 -7.21
CA VAL A 150 -1.55 15.32 -8.32
C VAL A 150 -1.32 16.35 -9.43
N GLU A 151 -1.21 17.63 -9.09
CA GLU A 151 -0.90 18.70 -10.05
C GLU A 151 0.41 18.43 -10.78
N ALA A 152 1.45 18.03 -10.08
CA ALA A 152 2.74 17.68 -10.67
C ALA A 152 2.65 16.47 -11.61
N LEU A 153 1.88 15.44 -11.25
CA LEU A 153 1.64 14.28 -12.12
C LEU A 153 0.87 14.67 -13.39
N GLN A 154 -0.16 15.51 -13.25
CA GLN A 154 -0.94 16.01 -14.37
C GLN A 154 -0.06 16.83 -15.32
N ALA A 155 0.83 17.67 -14.80
CA ALA A 155 1.75 18.47 -15.61
C ALA A 155 2.69 17.64 -16.50
N VAL A 156 3.00 16.40 -16.12
CA VAL A 156 3.91 15.52 -16.89
C VAL A 156 3.24 14.93 -18.13
N ARG A 157 2.00 14.45 -18.01
CA ARG A 157 1.33 13.70 -19.08
C ARG A 157 -0.15 14.05 -19.27
N GLY A 158 -0.67 15.06 -18.59
CA GLY A 158 -2.08 15.44 -18.65
C GLY A 158 -3.02 14.42 -18.00
N THR A 159 -2.50 13.52 -17.16
CA THR A 159 -3.31 12.47 -16.53
C THR A 159 -3.98 13.00 -15.28
N ASP A 160 -5.30 12.94 -15.23
CA ASP A 160 -6.08 13.33 -14.06
C ASP A 160 -6.10 12.23 -13.00
N TYR A 161 -5.92 12.62 -11.73
CA TYR A 161 -6.01 11.76 -10.58
C TYR A 161 -7.11 12.23 -9.63
N LEU A 162 -7.95 11.30 -9.17
CA LEU A 162 -8.86 11.57 -8.07
C LEU A 162 -8.08 11.66 -6.77
N LEU A 163 -8.42 12.63 -5.92
CA LEU A 163 -7.80 12.83 -4.61
C LEU A 163 -8.87 12.76 -3.52
N GLY A 164 -8.63 11.96 -2.50
CA GLY A 164 -9.53 11.83 -1.35
C GLY A 164 -9.10 10.74 -0.39
N THR A 165 -9.93 10.47 0.64
CA THR A 165 -9.64 9.34 1.53
C THR A 165 -9.89 8.00 0.82
N ALA A 166 -9.17 6.97 1.25
CA ALA A 166 -9.39 5.64 0.69
C ALA A 166 -10.81 5.12 0.97
N ALA A 167 -11.41 5.50 2.10
CA ALA A 167 -12.77 5.14 2.45
C ALA A 167 -13.83 5.83 1.56
N GLU A 168 -13.59 7.09 1.18
CA GLU A 168 -14.49 7.86 0.31
C GLU A 168 -14.43 7.41 -1.15
N LEU A 169 -13.23 7.19 -1.68
CA LEU A 169 -13.02 6.93 -3.11
C LEU A 169 -13.13 5.45 -3.50
N LEU A 170 -12.96 4.54 -2.55
CA LEU A 170 -13.02 3.10 -2.82
C LEU A 170 -14.10 2.42 -1.96
N TYR A 171 -13.70 2.01 -0.76
CA TYR A 171 -14.51 1.32 0.25
C TYR A 171 -13.73 1.28 1.56
N THR A 172 -14.43 1.07 2.67
CA THR A 172 -13.77 0.87 3.96
C THR A 172 -12.99 -0.45 3.99
N SER A 173 -11.74 -0.39 4.46
CA SER A 173 -10.87 -1.55 4.55
C SER A 173 -9.88 -1.43 5.71
N SER A 174 -9.81 -2.47 6.54
CA SER A 174 -8.91 -2.57 7.68
C SER A 174 -7.58 -3.26 7.35
N GLY A 175 -6.59 -3.15 8.22
CA GLY A 175 -5.28 -3.80 8.06
C GLY A 175 -4.52 -3.32 6.82
N MET A 176 -4.76 -2.10 6.37
CA MET A 176 -4.08 -1.49 5.22
C MET A 176 -2.81 -0.78 5.66
N VAL A 177 -1.79 -0.84 4.81
CA VAL A 177 -0.53 -0.10 4.99
C VAL A 177 -0.73 1.41 5.16
N SER A 178 -1.71 1.99 4.50
CA SER A 178 -2.02 3.42 4.56
C SER A 178 -2.67 3.89 5.88
N ASN A 179 -3.10 2.98 6.72
CA ASN A 179 -3.72 3.30 8.01
C ASN A 179 -2.73 3.27 9.18
N GLY A 180 -1.50 2.80 8.95
CA GLY A 180 -0.49 2.65 10.01
C GLY A 180 0.29 3.93 10.28
N SER A 181 0.79 4.01 11.45
CA SER A 181 1.53 4.94 12.29
C SER A 181 2.60 5.87 11.67
N VAL A 182 2.47 6.40 10.48
CA VAL A 182 3.37 7.43 9.95
C VAL A 182 2.58 8.71 9.69
N ASN A 183 3.08 9.83 10.16
CA ASN A 183 2.39 11.12 10.16
C ASN A 183 2.02 11.68 8.77
N LEU A 184 2.47 11.05 7.70
CA LEU A 184 2.05 11.37 6.33
C LEU A 184 2.11 10.09 5.48
N THR A 185 0.98 9.44 5.28
CA THR A 185 0.88 8.32 4.35
C THR A 185 0.10 8.75 3.13
N CYS A 186 0.76 8.77 1.99
CA CYS A 186 0.11 9.00 0.70
C CYS A 186 0.15 7.70 -0.11
N LYS A 187 -0.97 7.31 -0.70
CA LYS A 187 -1.09 6.10 -1.52
C LYS A 187 -1.31 6.49 -2.96
N LEU A 188 -0.31 6.25 -3.79
CA LEU A 188 -0.45 6.35 -5.24
C LEU A 188 -0.97 5.04 -5.80
N ARG A 189 -2.04 5.12 -6.57
CA ARG A 189 -2.54 4.01 -7.34
C ARG A 189 -2.37 4.36 -8.82
N CYS A 190 -1.42 3.71 -9.46
CA CYS A 190 -1.11 3.95 -10.87
C CYS A 190 -1.70 2.85 -11.75
N THR A 191 -2.28 3.22 -12.88
CA THR A 191 -2.52 2.27 -13.97
C THR A 191 -1.20 2.07 -14.71
N SER A 192 -0.62 0.88 -14.63
CA SER A 192 0.34 0.46 -15.64
C SER A 192 -0.45 -0.03 -16.85
N HIS A 193 -0.44 0.74 -17.94
CA HIS A 193 -0.69 0.15 -19.24
C HIS A 193 0.54 -0.71 -19.59
N ILE A 194 0.38 -2.01 -19.52
CA ILE A 194 1.23 -2.99 -20.19
C ILE A 194 0.51 -3.45 -21.44
#